data_a0540b7afee0f7dda1693205edcbcf84
#
_entry.id   a0540b7afee0f7dda1693205edcbcf84
#
_cell.length_a   1.000
_cell.length_b   1.000
_cell.length_c   1.000
_cell.angle_alpha   90.00
_cell.angle_beta   90.00
_cell.angle_gamma   90.00
#
_symmetry.space_group_name_H-M   'P 1'
#
loop_
_entity.id
_entity.type
_entity.pdbx_description
1 polymer ?
#
loop_
_entity_poly.entity_id
_entity_poly.type
_entity_poly.pdbx_seq_one_letter_code
_entity_poly.pdbx_strand_id
1 'polypeptide(L)'
;MADGQWNDRRDDGQAATVAVLDVGKTNVKLNAVTASGAILETLSIPNPVLSDGPWRHHDLHTLGGWVFDTLAGLARRHPVSTFVSSGHGSGGVLVGPDPDAGDGTALPMIDYEQALPEDIRRQYAPLSGSFFDRGSAMMHGATHHARQMFWMQQAQPEGFSQARWFLGVPQYWTWRLSGVAVSEATVLGAQSHLWNVAERHWSPIVQSQGWRDLLPPFARAWEAIGTIRPVLAGRYGLPAGIKVLAGIHDSSANFYRYQAAGFDEATVVSTGTWIVALSGKTPLARLDEHRGMTCNSDVDGNPVGGALTMGGREFSHVAGDSDHLNADAAIVSRMIAQGTMALPSFGDDDGLFPGSAGKGHIAGPQPADAAERKALAVLYTALLTVECLDALGSSGRVILDGSFLRDPLYAGLVAALRPKGDTVSNLDTYGVASGTALLASHGTRPARAAIALEKPPVFDHPSADLASYARRWRVLAAQATQSNRLYERSSQ
;
A
#
# COMPACT_ATOMS: atom_id res chain seq x y z
N MET A 1 9.81 -8.54 63.39
CA MET A 1 10.54 -7.32 63.08
C MET A 1 11.68 -7.69 62.14
N ALA A 2 11.53 -7.41 60.90
CA ALA A 2 12.56 -7.16 59.89
C ALA A 2 11.86 -6.92 58.59
N ASP A 3 11.70 -5.65 58.25
CA ASP A 3 11.15 -5.15 56.97
C ASP A 3 12.14 -5.54 55.83
N GLY A 4 11.69 -6.39 54.94
CA GLY A 4 12.34 -6.66 53.70
C GLY A 4 11.86 -5.65 52.63
N GLN A 5 12.57 -4.53 52.49
CA GLN A 5 12.45 -3.64 51.33
C GLN A 5 12.85 -4.38 50.07
N TRP A 6 11.89 -4.66 49.18
CA TRP A 6 12.10 -5.02 47.79
C TRP A 6 12.59 -3.76 47.05
N ASN A 7 13.88 -3.76 46.78
CA ASN A 7 14.54 -2.76 45.96
C ASN A 7 14.14 -3.03 44.47
N ASP A 8 13.10 -2.35 44.02
CA ASP A 8 12.68 -2.30 42.59
C ASP A 8 13.76 -1.52 41.80
N ARG A 9 14.86 -2.20 41.48
CA ARG A 9 15.81 -1.70 40.49
C ARG A 9 15.11 -1.85 39.14
N ARG A 10 14.47 -0.76 38.69
CA ARG A 10 14.13 -0.59 37.27
C ARG A 10 15.41 -0.78 36.48
N ASP A 11 15.44 -1.87 35.73
CA ASP A 11 16.45 -2.12 34.71
C ASP A 11 16.18 -1.09 33.60
N ASP A 12 16.89 0.05 33.64
CA ASP A 12 16.89 1.08 32.60
C ASP A 12 17.63 0.59 31.34
N GLY A 13 17.44 -0.67 30.97
CA GLY A 13 17.83 -1.21 29.69
C GLY A 13 17.04 -0.47 28.60
N GLN A 14 17.72 0.40 27.87
CA GLN A 14 17.13 1.06 26.69
C GLN A 14 16.48 -0.01 25.83
N ALA A 15 15.16 0.09 25.67
CA ALA A 15 14.39 -0.87 24.87
C ALA A 15 14.97 -0.94 23.45
N ALA A 16 15.21 -2.16 22.96
CA ALA A 16 15.77 -2.39 21.64
C ALA A 16 14.98 -1.63 20.56
N THR A 17 15.70 -0.89 19.72
CA THR A 17 15.09 -0.09 18.63
C THR A 17 15.15 -0.84 17.32
N VAL A 18 14.08 -0.74 16.54
CA VAL A 18 13.98 -1.23 15.17
C VAL A 18 14.18 -0.05 14.21
N ALA A 19 15.15 -0.17 13.30
CA ALA A 19 15.27 0.76 12.18
C ALA A 19 14.35 0.29 11.06
N VAL A 20 13.36 1.12 10.70
CA VAL A 20 12.39 0.82 9.66
C VAL A 20 12.62 1.72 8.46
N LEU A 21 12.99 1.12 7.33
CA LEU A 21 13.05 1.80 6.03
C LEU A 21 11.70 1.65 5.33
N ASP A 22 11.01 2.76 5.12
CA ASP A 22 9.73 2.84 4.41
C ASP A 22 9.94 3.50 3.04
N VAL A 23 9.82 2.71 1.98
CA VAL A 23 10.10 3.12 0.60
C VAL A 23 8.80 3.37 -0.14
N GLY A 24 8.33 4.61 -0.06
CA GLY A 24 7.19 5.06 -0.84
C GLY A 24 7.58 5.54 -2.24
N LYS A 25 6.58 5.77 -3.09
CA LYS A 25 6.78 6.28 -4.47
C LYS A 25 7.45 7.65 -4.49
N THR A 26 7.04 8.56 -3.62
CA THR A 26 7.48 9.97 -3.62
C THR A 26 8.57 10.24 -2.62
N ASN A 27 8.56 9.57 -1.47
CA ASN A 27 9.50 9.77 -0.38
C ASN A 27 9.97 8.43 0.17
N VAL A 28 11.22 8.41 0.60
CA VAL A 28 11.81 7.34 1.40
C VAL A 28 12.01 7.84 2.82
N LYS A 29 11.60 7.05 3.80
CA LYS A 29 11.73 7.40 5.23
C LYS A 29 12.55 6.33 5.95
N LEU A 30 13.41 6.75 6.86
CA LEU A 30 14.07 5.87 7.80
C LEU A 30 13.64 6.27 9.22
N ASN A 31 13.03 5.33 9.93
CA ASN A 31 12.43 5.55 11.24
C ASN A 31 13.16 4.75 12.31
N ALA A 32 13.43 5.36 13.47
CA ALA A 32 13.74 4.64 14.70
C ALA A 32 12.40 4.36 15.41
N VAL A 33 12.10 3.09 15.68
CA VAL A 33 10.81 2.65 16.20
C VAL A 33 11.04 1.69 17.35
N THR A 34 10.26 1.76 18.41
CA THR A 34 10.29 0.77 19.49
C THR A 34 9.72 -0.57 19.00
N ALA A 35 10.04 -1.66 19.69
CA ALA A 35 9.46 -2.98 19.40
C ALA A 35 7.92 -3.02 19.56
N SER A 36 7.32 -2.06 20.24
CA SER A 36 5.86 -1.89 20.38
C SER A 36 5.23 -1.00 19.29
N GLY A 37 6.04 -0.48 18.35
CA GLY A 37 5.55 0.32 17.24
C GLY A 37 5.51 1.84 17.46
N ALA A 38 6.03 2.35 18.60
CA ALA A 38 6.11 3.80 18.83
C ALA A 38 7.29 4.42 18.06
N ILE A 39 7.03 5.51 17.34
CA ILE A 39 8.06 6.23 16.57
C ILE A 39 8.90 7.10 17.51
N LEU A 40 10.21 6.95 17.44
CA LEU A 40 11.19 7.73 18.19
C LEU A 40 11.77 8.88 17.35
N GLU A 41 12.09 8.59 16.09
CA GLU A 41 12.67 9.55 15.16
C GLU A 41 12.29 9.17 13.72
N THR A 42 12.08 10.17 12.85
CA THR A 42 11.83 9.99 11.43
C THR A 42 12.74 10.91 10.62
N LEU A 43 13.44 10.34 9.65
CA LEU A 43 14.22 11.05 8.66
C LEU A 43 13.69 10.73 7.27
N SER A 44 13.67 11.67 6.35
CA SER A 44 13.11 11.45 5.03
C SER A 44 13.90 12.15 3.92
N ILE A 45 13.83 11.55 2.71
CA ILE A 45 14.37 12.12 1.48
C ILE A 45 13.34 11.91 0.36
N PRO A 46 13.23 12.80 -0.62
CA PRO A 46 12.48 12.52 -1.85
C PRO A 46 13.01 11.25 -2.53
N ASN A 47 12.12 10.54 -3.22
CA ASN A 47 12.47 9.39 -4.05
C ASN A 47 12.49 9.82 -5.52
N PRO A 48 13.63 10.31 -6.05
CA PRO A 48 13.69 10.92 -7.36
C PRO A 48 13.54 9.88 -8.47
N VAL A 49 12.95 10.33 -9.58
CA VAL A 49 12.84 9.57 -10.82
C VAL A 49 13.69 10.24 -11.89
N LEU A 50 14.59 9.49 -12.49
CA LEU A 50 15.48 9.88 -13.56
C LEU A 50 14.92 9.46 -14.92
N SER A 51 15.36 10.14 -16.00
CA SER A 51 14.87 9.90 -17.37
C SER A 51 16.03 9.72 -18.38
N ASP A 52 17.23 9.46 -17.91
CA ASP A 52 18.48 9.33 -18.69
C ASP A 52 18.83 7.89 -19.07
N GLY A 53 17.90 6.94 -18.88
CA GLY A 53 18.06 5.52 -19.16
C GLY A 53 17.12 4.98 -20.26
N PRO A 54 17.02 3.66 -20.37
CA PRO A 54 16.12 3.00 -21.33
C PRO A 54 14.62 3.19 -20.98
N TRP A 55 14.35 3.62 -19.77
CA TRP A 55 13.04 3.98 -19.21
C TRP A 55 13.23 4.94 -18.04
N ARG A 56 12.15 5.53 -17.57
CA ARG A 56 12.17 6.30 -16.30
C ARG A 56 12.45 5.33 -15.15
N HIS A 57 13.37 5.70 -14.26
CA HIS A 57 13.84 4.82 -13.20
C HIS A 57 14.14 5.56 -11.91
N HIS A 58 14.16 4.83 -10.80
CA HIS A 58 14.54 5.38 -9.50
C HIS A 58 16.05 5.44 -9.33
N ASP A 59 16.57 6.51 -8.70
CA ASP A 59 17.99 6.68 -8.38
C ASP A 59 18.37 5.88 -7.12
N LEU A 60 18.50 4.57 -7.28
CA LEU A 60 18.87 3.68 -6.18
C LEU A 60 20.31 3.90 -5.67
N HIS A 61 21.18 4.48 -6.50
CA HIS A 61 22.55 4.80 -6.08
C HIS A 61 22.57 5.92 -5.03
N THR A 62 21.96 7.05 -5.32
CA THR A 62 21.84 8.18 -4.38
C THR A 62 21.06 7.78 -3.13
N LEU A 63 19.95 7.05 -3.30
CA LEU A 63 19.18 6.54 -2.16
C LEU A 63 20.01 5.60 -1.29
N GLY A 64 20.86 4.73 -1.87
CA GLY A 64 21.74 3.82 -1.13
C GLY A 64 22.70 4.57 -0.21
N GLY A 65 23.36 5.61 -0.72
CA GLY A 65 24.22 6.48 0.08
C GLY A 65 23.47 7.05 1.29
N TRP A 66 22.31 7.68 1.02
CA TRP A 66 21.49 8.27 2.08
C TRP A 66 21.01 7.23 3.12
N VAL A 67 20.54 6.06 2.68
CA VAL A 67 20.04 5.00 3.58
C VAL A 67 21.15 4.54 4.54
N PHE A 68 22.35 4.27 4.02
CA PHE A 68 23.44 3.73 4.85
C PHE A 68 23.98 4.79 5.82
N ASP A 69 24.18 6.02 5.37
CA ASP A 69 24.63 7.14 6.23
C ASP A 69 23.59 7.46 7.31
N THR A 70 22.31 7.48 6.94
CA THR A 70 21.21 7.76 7.87
C THR A 70 21.05 6.64 8.89
N LEU A 71 21.15 5.36 8.47
CA LEU A 71 21.12 4.21 9.37
C LEU A 71 22.28 4.25 10.37
N ALA A 72 23.49 4.60 9.91
CA ALA A 72 24.64 4.78 10.79
C ALA A 72 24.41 5.92 11.80
N GLY A 73 23.80 7.01 11.36
CA GLY A 73 23.37 8.13 12.21
C GLY A 73 22.37 7.69 13.29
N LEU A 74 21.32 6.96 12.89
CA LEU A 74 20.34 6.42 13.84
C LEU A 74 20.96 5.45 14.84
N ALA A 75 21.83 4.53 14.39
CA ALA A 75 22.48 3.56 15.26
C ALA A 75 23.43 4.20 16.31
N ARG A 76 23.91 5.43 16.07
CA ARG A 76 24.66 6.21 17.08
C ARG A 76 23.76 6.86 18.13
N ARG A 77 22.50 7.16 17.80
CA ARG A 77 21.55 7.87 18.70
C ARG A 77 20.62 6.91 19.43
N HIS A 78 20.35 5.77 18.81
CA HIS A 78 19.40 4.77 19.32
C HIS A 78 20.05 3.38 19.35
N PRO A 79 19.69 2.51 20.31
CA PRO A 79 20.22 1.12 20.39
C PRO A 79 19.57 0.22 19.33
N VAL A 80 19.87 0.50 18.05
CA VAL A 80 19.31 -0.24 16.91
C VAL A 80 19.81 -1.68 16.94
N SER A 81 18.91 -2.63 17.11
CA SER A 81 19.20 -4.07 17.11
C SER A 81 18.67 -4.80 15.88
N THR A 82 17.70 -4.21 15.19
CA THR A 82 17.03 -4.83 14.04
C THR A 82 16.78 -3.78 12.96
N PHE A 83 16.97 -4.18 11.70
CA PHE A 83 16.56 -3.45 10.51
C PHE A 83 15.47 -4.21 9.78
N VAL A 84 14.48 -3.51 9.30
CA VAL A 84 13.44 -4.05 8.44
C VAL A 84 13.00 -3.01 7.40
N SER A 85 12.71 -3.46 6.19
CA SER A 85 12.23 -2.60 5.10
C SER A 85 10.77 -2.87 4.79
N SER A 86 10.01 -1.81 4.54
CA SER A 86 8.73 -1.84 3.85
C SER A 86 8.81 -1.06 2.54
N GLY A 87 7.92 -1.33 1.61
CA GLY A 87 7.86 -0.58 0.36
C GLY A 87 6.63 -0.92 -0.46
N HIS A 88 6.37 -0.07 -1.46
CA HIS A 88 5.24 -0.26 -2.36
C HIS A 88 5.34 -1.56 -3.17
N GLY A 89 4.18 -2.21 -3.40
CA GLY A 89 4.11 -3.51 -4.08
C GLY A 89 4.36 -3.49 -5.59
N SER A 90 4.46 -2.30 -6.20
CA SER A 90 4.62 -2.16 -7.65
C SER A 90 6.07 -2.04 -8.11
N GLY A 91 7.03 -1.96 -7.20
CA GLY A 91 8.45 -1.81 -7.53
C GLY A 91 9.20 -3.13 -7.50
N GLY A 92 9.85 -3.46 -8.63
CA GLY A 92 10.73 -4.62 -8.74
C GLY A 92 12.12 -4.23 -9.21
N VAL A 93 13.14 -4.85 -8.63
CA VAL A 93 14.55 -4.56 -8.88
C VAL A 93 15.25 -5.81 -9.43
N LEU A 94 15.74 -5.71 -10.63
CA LEU A 94 16.58 -6.76 -11.24
C LEU A 94 18.03 -6.54 -10.82
N VAL A 95 18.60 -7.47 -10.04
CA VAL A 95 19.91 -7.30 -9.42
C VAL A 95 20.94 -8.30 -9.97
N GLY A 96 22.19 -7.88 -9.98
CA GLY A 96 23.34 -8.74 -10.26
C GLY A 96 23.70 -9.66 -9.08
N PRO A 97 24.81 -10.40 -9.16
CA PRO A 97 25.24 -11.30 -8.08
C PRO A 97 25.89 -10.59 -6.89
N ASP A 98 26.45 -9.40 -7.10
CA ASP A 98 27.22 -8.67 -6.09
C ASP A 98 26.48 -7.43 -5.59
N PRO A 99 26.06 -7.41 -4.30
CA PRO A 99 25.39 -6.26 -3.73
C PRO A 99 26.31 -5.03 -3.54
N ASP A 100 27.61 -5.12 -3.73
CA ASP A 100 28.57 -4.00 -3.65
C ASP A 100 28.92 -3.40 -5.01
N ALA A 101 28.54 -4.03 -6.13
CA ALA A 101 28.78 -3.51 -7.46
C ALA A 101 27.84 -2.32 -7.77
N GLY A 102 28.27 -1.10 -7.50
CA GLY A 102 27.46 0.10 -7.64
C GLY A 102 26.25 0.09 -6.69
N ASP A 103 25.04 0.18 -7.26
CA ASP A 103 23.78 0.00 -6.54
C ASP A 103 23.29 -1.48 -6.56
N GLY A 104 24.07 -2.40 -7.15
CA GLY A 104 23.77 -3.83 -7.26
C GLY A 104 22.77 -4.18 -8.34
N THR A 105 22.23 -3.24 -9.11
CA THR A 105 21.25 -3.51 -10.16
C THR A 105 21.91 -4.07 -11.43
N ALA A 106 21.24 -5.01 -12.10
CA ALA A 106 21.60 -5.45 -13.46
C ALA A 106 21.01 -4.50 -14.50
N LEU A 107 19.82 -3.95 -14.23
CA LEU A 107 19.14 -2.94 -15.01
C LEU A 107 18.48 -1.91 -14.08
N PRO A 108 18.31 -0.64 -14.51
CA PRO A 108 17.67 0.38 -13.70
C PRO A 108 16.25 -0.01 -13.28
N MET A 109 15.87 0.25 -12.01
CA MET A 109 14.55 -0.03 -11.48
C MET A 109 13.48 0.83 -12.17
N ILE A 110 12.53 0.20 -12.85
CA ILE A 110 11.47 0.89 -13.59
C ILE A 110 10.60 1.74 -12.64
N ASP A 111 10.33 2.99 -13.04
CA ASP A 111 9.24 3.77 -12.46
C ASP A 111 7.90 3.18 -12.93
N TYR A 112 7.16 2.57 -12.02
CA TYR A 112 5.94 1.83 -12.37
C TYR A 112 4.79 2.72 -12.89
N GLU A 113 4.84 4.04 -12.68
CA GLU A 113 3.80 4.96 -13.16
C GLU A 113 3.98 5.31 -14.65
N GLN A 114 5.10 4.98 -15.27
CA GLN A 114 5.25 5.24 -16.69
C GLN A 114 4.41 4.28 -17.54
N ALA A 115 3.96 4.77 -18.70
CA ALA A 115 3.26 3.93 -19.67
C ALA A 115 4.20 2.84 -20.21
N LEU A 116 3.70 1.62 -20.41
CA LEU A 116 4.41 0.63 -21.19
C LEU A 116 4.39 1.01 -22.66
N PRO A 117 5.47 0.66 -23.44
CA PRO A 117 5.40 0.64 -24.88
C PRO A 117 4.22 -0.24 -25.35
N GLU A 118 3.53 0.21 -26.39
CA GLU A 118 2.29 -0.44 -26.85
C GLU A 118 2.53 -1.89 -27.33
N ASP A 119 3.68 -2.15 -27.97
CA ASP A 119 4.08 -3.49 -28.38
C ASP A 119 4.33 -4.43 -27.20
N ILE A 120 4.96 -3.94 -26.12
CA ILE A 120 5.15 -4.69 -24.87
C ILE A 120 3.80 -4.98 -24.21
N ARG A 121 2.91 -4.00 -24.13
CA ARG A 121 1.57 -4.16 -23.56
C ARG A 121 0.78 -5.25 -24.29
N ARG A 122 0.78 -5.20 -25.63
CA ARG A 122 0.07 -6.16 -26.46
C ARG A 122 0.65 -7.58 -26.38
N GLN A 123 1.98 -7.72 -26.33
CA GLN A 123 2.65 -9.03 -26.23
C GLN A 123 2.47 -9.64 -24.83
N TYR A 124 2.44 -8.83 -23.78
CA TYR A 124 2.28 -9.28 -22.40
C TYR A 124 0.85 -9.77 -22.10
N ALA A 125 -0.18 -9.12 -22.63
CA ALA A 125 -1.57 -9.36 -22.28
C ALA A 125 -1.98 -10.86 -22.31
N PRO A 126 -1.68 -11.64 -23.38
CA PRO A 126 -2.04 -13.06 -23.44
C PRO A 126 -1.24 -13.97 -22.50
N LEU A 127 -0.14 -13.48 -21.92
CA LEU A 127 0.75 -14.22 -21.03
C LEU A 127 0.37 -14.07 -19.56
N SER A 128 -0.51 -13.13 -19.23
CA SER A 128 -0.76 -12.68 -17.86
C SER A 128 -1.53 -13.69 -16.96
N GLY A 129 -2.05 -14.79 -17.53
CA GLY A 129 -2.77 -15.82 -16.76
C GLY A 129 -4.17 -15.40 -16.29
N SER A 130 -4.70 -16.13 -15.32
CA SER A 130 -6.01 -15.86 -14.69
C SER A 130 -5.92 -14.72 -13.67
N PHE A 131 -7.07 -14.25 -13.19
CA PHE A 131 -7.13 -13.27 -12.11
C PHE A 131 -6.33 -13.69 -10.86
N PHE A 132 -6.47 -14.94 -10.44
CA PHE A 132 -5.75 -15.42 -9.25
C PHE A 132 -4.24 -15.60 -9.50
N ASP A 133 -3.82 -15.87 -10.75
CA ASP A 133 -2.40 -15.89 -11.10
C ASP A 133 -1.77 -14.50 -11.04
N ARG A 134 -2.57 -13.47 -11.26
CA ARG A 134 -2.14 -12.07 -11.21
C ARG A 134 -2.28 -11.42 -9.83
N GLY A 135 -3.29 -11.82 -9.07
CA GLY A 135 -3.72 -11.19 -7.83
C GLY A 135 -4.49 -9.87 -8.04
N SER A 136 -4.72 -9.45 -9.30
CA SER A 136 -5.46 -8.22 -9.64
C SER A 136 -5.94 -8.21 -11.09
N ALA A 137 -6.73 -7.19 -11.45
CA ALA A 137 -6.90 -6.75 -12.84
C ALA A 137 -5.57 -6.22 -13.41
N MET A 138 -5.55 -5.99 -14.73
CA MET A 138 -4.44 -5.31 -15.40
C MET A 138 -4.47 -3.83 -15.04
N MET A 139 -3.57 -3.40 -14.15
CA MET A 139 -3.50 -2.02 -13.70
C MET A 139 -2.76 -1.12 -14.69
N HIS A 140 -2.80 0.18 -14.45
CA HIS A 140 -2.15 1.20 -15.29
C HIS A 140 -0.62 1.06 -15.30
N GLY A 141 0.01 1.54 -16.36
CA GLY A 141 1.47 1.67 -16.50
C GLY A 141 2.23 0.36 -16.32
N ALA A 142 3.41 0.44 -15.74
CA ALA A 142 4.30 -0.67 -15.46
C ALA A 142 4.13 -1.24 -14.03
N THR A 143 2.90 -1.21 -13.49
CA THR A 143 2.61 -1.52 -12.07
C THR A 143 3.01 -2.94 -11.63
N HIS A 144 2.97 -3.93 -12.52
CA HIS A 144 3.17 -5.34 -12.16
C HIS A 144 4.61 -5.80 -12.36
N HIS A 145 5.18 -6.51 -11.39
CA HIS A 145 6.54 -7.07 -11.46
C HIS A 145 6.77 -7.92 -12.70
N ALA A 146 5.85 -8.84 -13.02
CA ALA A 146 5.98 -9.67 -14.23
C ALA A 146 5.98 -8.83 -15.51
N ARG A 147 5.24 -7.71 -15.56
CA ARG A 147 5.21 -6.79 -16.68
C ARG A 147 6.53 -6.05 -16.82
N GLN A 148 7.14 -5.65 -15.71
CA GLN A 148 8.46 -5.03 -15.70
C GLN A 148 9.54 -6.01 -16.16
N MET A 149 9.54 -7.25 -15.63
CA MET A 149 10.45 -8.29 -16.07
C MET A 149 10.34 -8.57 -17.57
N PHE A 150 9.11 -8.67 -18.07
CA PHE A 150 8.86 -8.88 -19.50
C PHE A 150 9.42 -7.72 -20.34
N TRP A 151 9.16 -6.48 -19.94
CA TRP A 151 9.69 -5.31 -20.63
C TRP A 151 11.22 -5.28 -20.59
N MET A 152 11.84 -5.48 -19.44
CA MET A 152 13.30 -5.54 -19.30
C MET A 152 13.91 -6.61 -20.19
N GLN A 153 13.33 -7.80 -20.22
CA GLN A 153 13.80 -8.93 -21.03
C GLN A 153 13.72 -8.64 -22.54
N GLN A 154 12.66 -8.00 -23.01
CA GLN A 154 12.49 -7.66 -24.42
C GLN A 154 13.36 -6.47 -24.85
N ALA A 155 13.45 -5.44 -24.03
CA ALA A 155 14.15 -4.21 -24.38
C ALA A 155 15.67 -4.26 -24.13
N GLN A 156 16.12 -5.04 -23.14
CA GLN A 156 17.52 -5.11 -22.70
C GLN A 156 17.95 -6.57 -22.43
N PRO A 157 17.90 -7.48 -23.43
CA PRO A 157 18.12 -8.91 -23.21
C PRO A 157 19.52 -9.25 -22.67
N GLU A 158 20.54 -8.51 -23.07
CA GLU A 158 21.91 -8.71 -22.60
C GLU A 158 22.02 -8.35 -21.10
N GLY A 159 21.53 -7.17 -20.70
CA GLY A 159 21.50 -6.75 -19.29
C GLY A 159 20.62 -7.68 -18.44
N PHE A 160 19.47 -8.11 -18.97
CA PHE A 160 18.59 -9.07 -18.30
C PHE A 160 19.29 -10.41 -18.05
N SER A 161 20.10 -10.89 -18.99
CA SER A 161 20.84 -12.15 -18.86
C SER A 161 21.97 -12.12 -17.81
N GLN A 162 22.43 -10.93 -17.42
CA GLN A 162 23.42 -10.75 -16.34
C GLN A 162 22.78 -10.74 -14.94
N ALA A 163 21.47 -10.74 -14.87
CA ALA A 163 20.77 -10.71 -13.60
C ALA A 163 20.93 -12.02 -12.82
N ARG A 164 21.00 -11.90 -11.51
CA ARG A 164 20.98 -13.06 -10.60
C ARG A 164 19.63 -13.22 -9.93
N TRP A 165 18.99 -12.11 -9.53
CA TRP A 165 17.71 -12.13 -8.85
C TRP A 165 16.79 -10.99 -9.31
N PHE A 166 15.48 -11.22 -9.19
CA PHE A 166 14.47 -10.17 -9.23
C PHE A 166 13.86 -10.04 -7.84
N LEU A 167 13.94 -8.86 -7.24
CA LEU A 167 13.56 -8.59 -5.85
C LEU A 167 12.47 -7.52 -5.80
N GLY A 168 11.50 -7.68 -4.90
CA GLY A 168 10.66 -6.53 -4.53
C GLY A 168 11.47 -5.45 -3.82
N VAL A 169 10.96 -4.24 -3.79
CA VAL A 169 11.66 -3.09 -3.17
C VAL A 169 12.14 -3.37 -1.75
N PRO A 170 11.30 -3.90 -0.83
CA PRO A 170 11.79 -4.23 0.51
C PRO A 170 12.95 -5.23 0.50
N GLN A 171 12.85 -6.29 -0.33
CA GLN A 171 13.85 -7.34 -0.41
C GLN A 171 15.14 -6.86 -1.08
N TYR A 172 15.09 -5.88 -1.96
CA TYR A 172 16.28 -5.23 -2.50
C TYR A 172 17.10 -4.57 -1.37
N TRP A 173 16.47 -3.80 -0.50
CA TRP A 173 17.19 -3.13 0.59
C TRP A 173 17.74 -4.11 1.64
N THR A 174 16.98 -5.17 1.94
CA THR A 174 17.46 -6.20 2.85
C THR A 174 18.62 -7.00 2.25
N TRP A 175 18.59 -7.28 0.93
CA TRP A 175 19.70 -7.88 0.21
C TRP A 175 20.94 -6.95 0.19
N ARG A 176 20.77 -5.66 -0.06
CA ARG A 176 21.87 -4.69 0.00
C ARG A 176 22.58 -4.71 1.36
N LEU A 177 21.83 -4.88 2.45
CA LEU A 177 22.37 -4.89 3.80
C LEU A 177 22.93 -6.24 4.23
N SER A 178 22.26 -7.34 3.92
CA SER A 178 22.62 -8.70 4.39
C SER A 178 23.41 -9.53 3.39
N GLY A 179 23.29 -9.25 2.08
CA GLY A 179 23.77 -10.11 1.00
C GLY A 179 22.86 -11.30 0.70
N VAL A 180 21.76 -11.48 1.45
CA VAL A 180 20.84 -12.60 1.28
C VAL A 180 19.61 -12.16 0.48
N ALA A 181 19.39 -12.79 -0.68
CA ALA A 181 18.21 -12.55 -1.51
C ALA A 181 17.06 -13.47 -1.11
N VAL A 182 15.87 -12.93 -0.96
CA VAL A 182 14.65 -13.68 -0.62
C VAL A 182 13.44 -13.14 -1.41
N SER A 183 12.45 -14.00 -1.62
CA SER A 183 11.08 -13.64 -1.99
C SER A 183 10.22 -13.53 -0.74
N GLU A 184 9.16 -12.70 -0.77
CA GLU A 184 8.28 -12.55 0.39
C GLU A 184 6.81 -12.47 -0.07
N ALA A 185 5.91 -13.14 0.67
CA ALA A 185 4.54 -13.40 0.22
C ALA A 185 3.69 -12.14 0.12
N THR A 186 3.86 -11.16 1.01
CA THR A 186 3.04 -9.94 0.98
C THR A 186 3.41 -9.05 -0.21
N VAL A 187 4.71 -9.01 -0.57
CA VAL A 187 5.21 -8.24 -1.71
C VAL A 187 4.83 -8.90 -3.02
N LEU A 188 5.02 -10.23 -3.14
CA LEU A 188 4.61 -10.95 -4.34
C LEU A 188 3.08 -11.03 -4.48
N GLY A 189 2.34 -11.04 -3.37
CA GLY A 189 0.89 -10.97 -3.34
C GLY A 189 0.31 -9.57 -3.54
N ALA A 190 1.16 -8.54 -3.69
CA ALA A 190 0.73 -7.17 -3.97
C ALA A 190 0.72 -6.90 -5.49
N GLN A 191 -0.13 -7.60 -6.21
CA GLN A 191 -0.35 -7.44 -7.67
C GLN A 191 0.91 -7.70 -8.52
N SER A 192 1.80 -8.59 -8.08
CA SER A 192 3.06 -8.85 -8.81
C SER A 192 2.87 -9.57 -10.16
N HIS A 193 1.78 -10.31 -10.34
CA HIS A 193 1.54 -11.28 -11.43
C HIS A 193 2.56 -12.44 -11.45
N LEU A 194 3.31 -12.64 -10.36
CA LEU A 194 4.30 -13.72 -10.24
C LEU A 194 3.82 -14.83 -9.31
N TRP A 195 2.91 -14.54 -8.38
CA TRP A 195 2.51 -15.44 -7.31
C TRP A 195 0.99 -15.54 -7.17
N ASN A 196 0.47 -16.75 -7.28
CA ASN A 196 -0.93 -17.07 -6.97
C ASN A 196 -1.07 -17.27 -5.47
N VAL A 197 -1.58 -16.25 -4.78
CA VAL A 197 -1.74 -16.27 -3.32
C VAL A 197 -2.78 -17.33 -2.89
N ALA A 198 -3.88 -17.48 -3.67
CA ALA A 198 -4.96 -18.37 -3.33
C ALA A 198 -4.53 -19.85 -3.32
N GLU A 199 -3.67 -20.23 -4.25
CA GLU A 199 -3.22 -21.61 -4.45
C GLU A 199 -1.75 -21.82 -4.01
N ARG A 200 -1.04 -20.75 -3.63
CA ARG A 200 0.34 -20.78 -3.12
C ARG A 200 1.34 -21.40 -4.09
N HIS A 201 1.28 -20.98 -5.34
CA HIS A 201 2.24 -21.41 -6.38
C HIS A 201 2.67 -20.23 -7.27
N TRP A 202 3.77 -20.42 -8.00
CA TRP A 202 4.21 -19.45 -8.99
C TRP A 202 3.23 -19.38 -10.15
N SER A 203 2.90 -18.15 -10.58
CA SER A 203 2.03 -17.94 -11.73
C SER A 203 2.62 -18.55 -13.00
N PRO A 204 1.79 -19.03 -13.95
CA PRO A 204 2.26 -19.73 -15.16
C PRO A 204 3.29 -18.96 -15.99
N ILE A 205 3.25 -17.63 -15.96
CA ILE A 205 4.20 -16.78 -16.66
C ILE A 205 5.64 -17.00 -16.19
N VAL A 206 5.85 -17.32 -14.91
CA VAL A 206 7.19 -17.60 -14.36
C VAL A 206 7.85 -18.77 -15.07
N GLN A 207 7.09 -19.83 -15.35
CA GLN A 207 7.58 -21.01 -16.08
C GLN A 207 7.72 -20.71 -17.57
N SER A 208 6.72 -20.10 -18.19
CA SER A 208 6.69 -19.87 -19.64
C SER A 208 7.77 -18.89 -20.12
N GLN A 209 8.21 -17.95 -19.27
CA GLN A 209 9.29 -17.00 -19.55
C GLN A 209 10.67 -17.44 -19.05
N GLY A 210 10.76 -18.58 -18.37
CA GLY A 210 12.03 -19.08 -17.81
C GLY A 210 12.56 -18.28 -16.62
N TRP A 211 11.70 -17.62 -15.87
CA TRP A 211 12.11 -16.72 -14.78
C TRP A 211 12.32 -17.41 -13.41
N ARG A 212 12.08 -18.71 -13.33
CA ARG A 212 12.11 -19.41 -12.02
C ARG A 212 13.41 -19.21 -11.25
N ASP A 213 14.54 -19.22 -11.97
CA ASP A 213 15.88 -19.08 -11.36
C ASP A 213 16.24 -17.63 -10.97
N LEU A 214 15.45 -16.66 -11.42
CA LEU A 214 15.56 -15.26 -11.00
C LEU A 214 14.78 -14.95 -9.72
N LEU A 215 13.94 -15.88 -9.25
CA LEU A 215 13.10 -15.69 -8.05
C LEU A 215 13.71 -16.47 -6.88
N PRO A 216 14.27 -15.78 -5.88
CA PRO A 216 14.93 -16.42 -4.77
C PRO A 216 13.95 -17.19 -3.86
N PRO A 217 14.46 -18.03 -2.92
CA PRO A 217 13.62 -18.73 -1.97
C PRO A 217 12.75 -17.79 -1.12
N PHE A 218 11.58 -18.27 -0.69
CA PHE A 218 10.72 -17.53 0.22
C PHE A 218 11.32 -17.44 1.62
N ALA A 219 11.18 -16.25 2.22
CA ALA A 219 11.30 -16.03 3.65
C ALA A 219 10.03 -15.34 4.16
N ARG A 220 9.72 -15.50 5.43
CA ARG A 220 8.59 -14.79 6.05
C ARG A 220 9.01 -13.36 6.37
N ALA A 221 8.09 -12.41 6.30
CA ALA A 221 8.36 -10.98 6.52
C ALA A 221 9.17 -10.70 7.80
N TRP A 222 8.92 -11.44 8.87
CA TRP A 222 9.60 -11.33 10.19
C TRP A 222 10.83 -12.19 10.36
N GLU A 223 11.20 -12.98 9.36
CA GLU A 223 12.36 -13.86 9.44
C GLU A 223 13.65 -13.07 9.36
N ALA A 224 14.55 -13.31 10.32
CA ALA A 224 15.89 -12.75 10.30
C ALA A 224 16.72 -13.51 9.24
N ILE A 225 16.97 -12.88 8.10
CA ILE A 225 17.71 -13.47 6.98
C ILE A 225 19.23 -13.29 7.09
N GLY A 226 19.70 -12.54 8.08
CA GLY A 226 21.11 -12.29 8.32
C GLY A 226 21.34 -11.08 9.21
N THR A 227 22.57 -10.59 9.16
CA THR A 227 23.00 -9.34 9.82
C THR A 227 23.61 -8.40 8.79
N ILE A 228 23.92 -7.17 9.19
CA ILE A 228 24.64 -6.21 8.33
C ILE A 228 25.96 -6.83 7.87
N ARG A 229 26.22 -6.79 6.57
CA ARG A 229 27.45 -7.31 5.96
C ARG A 229 28.70 -6.60 6.52
N PRO A 230 29.79 -7.32 6.81
CA PRO A 230 31.00 -6.72 7.39
C PRO A 230 31.57 -5.54 6.58
N VAL A 231 31.49 -5.60 5.24
CA VAL A 231 31.96 -4.53 4.35
C VAL A 231 31.19 -3.23 4.61
N LEU A 232 29.85 -3.30 4.70
CA LEU A 232 29.02 -2.12 5.02
C LEU A 232 29.23 -1.66 6.46
N ALA A 233 29.30 -2.61 7.40
CA ALA A 233 29.57 -2.30 8.80
C ALA A 233 30.88 -1.50 8.95
N GLY A 234 31.96 -1.94 8.29
CA GLY A 234 33.23 -1.23 8.29
C GLY A 234 33.18 0.12 7.58
N ARG A 235 32.54 0.18 6.41
CA ARG A 235 32.49 1.40 5.57
C ARG A 235 31.70 2.54 6.22
N TYR A 236 30.58 2.23 6.87
CA TYR A 236 29.64 3.23 7.43
C TYR A 236 29.68 3.31 8.95
N GLY A 237 30.49 2.49 9.61
CA GLY A 237 30.54 2.43 11.08
C GLY A 237 29.26 1.88 11.71
N LEU A 238 28.60 0.92 11.03
CA LEU A 238 27.38 0.29 11.50
C LEU A 238 27.69 -0.85 12.49
N PRO A 239 26.86 -1.04 13.54
CA PRO A 239 26.97 -2.24 14.38
C PRO A 239 26.72 -3.50 13.55
N ALA A 240 27.71 -4.40 13.46
CA ALA A 240 27.61 -5.62 12.66
C ALA A 240 26.55 -6.60 13.16
N GLY A 241 26.12 -6.48 14.43
CA GLY A 241 25.10 -7.33 15.04
C GLY A 241 23.65 -6.94 14.75
N ILE A 242 23.39 -5.88 14.01
CA ILE A 242 22.02 -5.50 13.61
C ILE A 242 21.43 -6.62 12.75
N LYS A 243 20.33 -7.23 13.21
CA LYS A 243 19.58 -8.24 12.47
C LYS A 243 18.85 -7.59 11.30
N VAL A 244 18.83 -8.25 10.15
CA VAL A 244 18.09 -7.82 8.96
C VAL A 244 16.93 -8.78 8.73
N LEU A 245 15.69 -8.26 8.78
CA LEU A 245 14.50 -9.05 8.49
C LEU A 245 14.20 -9.04 6.99
N ALA A 246 13.40 -10.02 6.51
CA ALA A 246 13.04 -10.15 5.09
C ALA A 246 12.28 -8.94 4.54
N GLY A 247 11.50 -8.25 5.37
CA GLY A 247 10.74 -7.05 4.95
C GLY A 247 9.34 -7.38 4.42
N ILE A 248 8.53 -6.34 4.16
CA ILE A 248 7.09 -6.44 3.94
C ILE A 248 6.58 -5.40 2.93
N HIS A 249 5.47 -5.69 2.25
CA HIS A 249 4.69 -4.70 1.49
C HIS A 249 4.06 -3.64 2.42
N ASP A 250 4.06 -2.36 2.04
CA ASP A 250 3.64 -1.23 2.87
C ASP A 250 2.17 -1.33 3.35
N SER A 251 1.23 -1.58 2.44
CA SER A 251 -0.19 -1.72 2.82
C SER A 251 -0.44 -2.96 3.67
N SER A 252 0.33 -4.05 3.44
CA SER A 252 0.29 -5.25 4.28
C SER A 252 0.89 -4.99 5.66
N ALA A 253 1.90 -4.13 5.79
CA ALA A 253 2.45 -3.71 7.09
C ALA A 253 1.41 -2.92 7.90
N ASN A 254 0.70 -1.99 7.26
CA ASN A 254 -0.40 -1.27 7.92
C ASN A 254 -1.53 -2.21 8.34
N PHE A 255 -1.91 -3.17 7.49
CA PHE A 255 -2.90 -4.20 7.83
C PHE A 255 -2.43 -5.08 9.00
N TYR A 256 -1.17 -5.54 8.96
CA TYR A 256 -0.56 -6.35 10.01
C TYR A 256 -0.52 -5.64 11.37
N ARG A 257 -0.34 -4.31 11.40
CA ARG A 257 -0.40 -3.52 12.62
C ARG A 257 -1.67 -3.79 13.42
N TYR A 258 -2.80 -3.84 12.74
CA TYR A 258 -4.12 -4.08 13.36
C TYR A 258 -4.29 -5.55 13.74
N GLN A 259 -3.80 -6.49 12.94
CA GLN A 259 -3.79 -7.90 13.31
C GLN A 259 -2.94 -8.13 14.57
N ALA A 260 -1.74 -7.54 14.66
CA ALA A 260 -0.89 -7.62 15.84
C ALA A 260 -1.52 -6.99 17.09
N ALA A 261 -2.43 -6.03 16.92
CA ALA A 261 -3.23 -5.42 17.99
C ALA A 261 -4.47 -6.24 18.38
N GLY A 262 -4.74 -7.37 17.71
CA GLY A 262 -5.88 -8.25 17.97
C GLY A 262 -7.17 -7.86 17.26
N PHE A 263 -7.07 -7.11 16.14
CA PHE A 263 -8.20 -6.74 15.29
C PHE A 263 -8.25 -7.59 14.00
N ASP A 264 -7.99 -8.90 14.10
CA ASP A 264 -7.91 -9.83 12.96
C ASP A 264 -9.20 -9.89 12.12
N GLU A 265 -10.34 -9.58 12.73
CA GLU A 265 -11.66 -9.59 12.07
C GLU A 265 -12.00 -8.24 11.40
N ALA A 266 -11.19 -7.22 11.58
CA ALA A 266 -11.49 -5.89 11.05
C ALA A 266 -11.16 -5.78 9.56
N THR A 267 -11.94 -4.97 8.84
CA THR A 267 -11.55 -4.43 7.55
C THR A 267 -10.78 -3.14 7.80
N VAL A 268 -9.57 -3.04 7.29
CA VAL A 268 -8.72 -1.85 7.40
C VAL A 268 -8.81 -1.05 6.11
N VAL A 269 -9.08 0.24 6.23
CA VAL A 269 -9.11 1.19 5.10
C VAL A 269 -7.99 2.19 5.27
N SER A 270 -6.98 2.09 4.43
CA SER A 270 -5.92 3.09 4.33
C SER A 270 -6.28 4.14 3.28
N THR A 271 -6.09 5.42 3.60
CA THR A 271 -6.42 6.55 2.72
C THR A 271 -5.22 7.45 2.47
N GLY A 272 -5.02 7.80 1.20
CA GLY A 272 -3.94 8.65 0.73
C GLY A 272 -4.12 8.91 -0.76
N THR A 273 -3.09 8.67 -1.57
CA THR A 273 -3.22 8.64 -3.04
C THR A 273 -4.28 7.64 -3.48
N TRP A 274 -4.33 6.50 -2.80
CA TRP A 274 -5.36 5.47 -2.94
C TRP A 274 -6.28 5.42 -1.72
N ILE A 275 -7.51 4.95 -1.91
CA ILE A 275 -8.32 4.29 -0.89
C ILE A 275 -8.07 2.80 -1.09
N VAL A 276 -7.51 2.15 -0.08
CA VAL A 276 -7.21 0.70 -0.08
C VAL A 276 -7.92 0.06 1.10
N ALA A 277 -8.95 -0.72 0.84
CA ALA A 277 -9.63 -1.52 1.84
C ALA A 277 -9.12 -2.97 1.79
N LEU A 278 -8.67 -3.52 2.91
CA LEU A 278 -8.17 -4.88 3.04
C LEU A 278 -8.96 -5.65 4.09
N SER A 279 -9.34 -6.89 3.77
CA SER A 279 -10.07 -7.78 4.69
C SER A 279 -9.65 -9.24 4.51
N GLY A 280 -9.17 -9.87 5.59
CA GLY A 280 -8.92 -11.32 5.65
C GLY A 280 -10.21 -12.17 5.69
N LYS A 281 -11.39 -11.55 5.79
CA LYS A 281 -12.70 -12.24 5.85
C LYS A 281 -13.45 -12.25 4.54
N THR A 282 -12.94 -11.61 3.51
CA THR A 282 -13.57 -11.62 2.18
C THR A 282 -13.42 -12.99 1.53
N PRO A 283 -14.52 -13.70 1.21
CA PRO A 283 -14.44 -14.96 0.47
C PRO A 283 -13.82 -14.75 -0.91
N LEU A 284 -12.92 -15.65 -1.35
CA LEU A 284 -12.26 -15.57 -2.66
C LEU A 284 -13.27 -15.48 -3.82
N ALA A 285 -14.39 -16.19 -3.73
CA ALA A 285 -15.46 -16.18 -4.74
C ALA A 285 -16.15 -14.80 -4.90
N ARG A 286 -15.91 -13.86 -3.97
CA ARG A 286 -16.44 -12.50 -4.05
C ARG A 286 -15.53 -11.55 -4.83
N LEU A 287 -14.27 -11.93 -5.01
CA LEU A 287 -13.30 -11.09 -5.70
C LEU A 287 -13.63 -11.01 -7.19
N ASP A 288 -13.72 -9.78 -7.69
CA ASP A 288 -14.08 -9.46 -9.08
C ASP A 288 -13.05 -8.50 -9.65
N GLU A 289 -12.23 -8.98 -10.60
CA GLU A 289 -11.22 -8.16 -11.26
C GLU A 289 -11.79 -6.97 -12.03
N HIS A 290 -13.00 -7.11 -12.57
CA HIS A 290 -13.67 -6.04 -13.32
C HIS A 290 -14.12 -4.88 -12.43
N ARG A 291 -14.08 -5.06 -11.12
CA ARG A 291 -14.34 -4.03 -10.11
C ARG A 291 -13.09 -3.59 -9.37
N GLY A 292 -11.91 -3.76 -9.96
CA GLY A 292 -10.64 -3.35 -9.36
C GLY A 292 -10.30 -4.05 -8.05
N MET A 293 -10.94 -5.22 -7.76
CA MET A 293 -10.62 -5.98 -6.55
C MET A 293 -9.33 -6.76 -6.71
N THR A 294 -8.68 -7.07 -5.58
CA THR A 294 -7.37 -7.75 -5.54
C THR A 294 -7.39 -8.92 -4.57
N CYS A 295 -6.51 -9.89 -4.81
CA CYS A 295 -6.18 -10.97 -3.90
C CYS A 295 -4.76 -10.74 -3.37
N ASN A 296 -4.65 -10.08 -2.22
CA ASN A 296 -3.39 -9.79 -1.54
C ASN A 296 -3.01 -10.94 -0.59
N SER A 297 -1.86 -10.82 0.06
CA SER A 297 -1.39 -11.76 1.09
C SER A 297 -1.22 -11.05 2.43
N ASP A 298 -1.60 -11.72 3.53
CA ASP A 298 -1.13 -11.35 4.86
C ASP A 298 0.30 -11.88 5.12
N VAL A 299 0.85 -11.56 6.30
CA VAL A 299 2.21 -11.98 6.68
C VAL A 299 2.37 -13.51 6.80
N ASP A 300 1.30 -14.25 7.02
CA ASP A 300 1.28 -15.72 7.10
C ASP A 300 1.08 -16.39 5.73
N GLY A 301 0.92 -15.58 4.66
CA GLY A 301 0.68 -16.06 3.30
C GLY A 301 -0.78 -16.43 3.04
N ASN A 302 -1.72 -15.99 3.89
CA ASN A 302 -3.14 -16.21 3.66
C ASN A 302 -3.73 -15.16 2.72
N PRO A 303 -4.73 -15.52 1.90
CA PRO A 303 -5.40 -14.58 1.02
C PRO A 303 -6.10 -13.45 1.80
N VAL A 304 -5.91 -12.23 1.34
CA VAL A 304 -6.59 -11.02 1.84
C VAL A 304 -7.29 -10.36 0.66
N GLY A 305 -8.61 -10.25 0.75
CA GLY A 305 -9.37 -9.50 -0.26
C GLY A 305 -9.07 -8.01 -0.16
N GLY A 306 -8.78 -7.39 -1.30
CA GLY A 306 -8.58 -5.96 -1.45
C GLY A 306 -9.65 -5.34 -2.34
N ALA A 307 -10.02 -4.10 -2.06
CA ALA A 307 -10.79 -3.24 -2.96
C ALA A 307 -10.17 -1.85 -2.91
N LEU A 308 -9.87 -1.28 -4.07
CA LEU A 308 -9.10 -0.06 -4.15
C LEU A 308 -9.59 0.88 -5.26
N THR A 309 -9.37 2.17 -5.06
CA THR A 309 -9.60 3.22 -6.04
C THR A 309 -8.62 4.38 -5.81
N MET A 310 -8.33 5.16 -6.84
CA MET A 310 -7.44 6.31 -6.74
C MET A 310 -8.07 7.50 -6.00
N GLY A 311 -8.58 7.26 -4.79
CA GLY A 311 -9.38 8.18 -4.02
C GLY A 311 -8.77 9.57 -3.82
N GLY A 312 -7.45 9.69 -3.69
CA GLY A 312 -6.76 10.97 -3.60
C GLY A 312 -6.84 11.79 -4.89
N ARG A 313 -6.72 11.15 -6.07
CA ARG A 313 -6.92 11.83 -7.35
C ARG A 313 -8.37 12.23 -7.56
N GLU A 314 -9.30 11.34 -7.27
CA GLU A 314 -10.74 11.61 -7.32
C GLU A 314 -11.11 12.80 -6.43
N PHE A 315 -10.60 12.83 -5.20
CA PHE A 315 -10.74 13.94 -4.28
C PHE A 315 -10.20 15.25 -4.87
N SER A 316 -8.97 15.25 -5.38
CA SER A 316 -8.31 16.45 -5.90
C SER A 316 -9.05 17.03 -7.11
N HIS A 317 -9.59 16.20 -7.99
CA HIS A 317 -10.39 16.66 -9.12
C HIS A 317 -11.67 17.39 -8.68
N VAL A 318 -12.36 16.88 -7.67
CA VAL A 318 -13.61 17.48 -7.16
C VAL A 318 -13.33 18.70 -6.29
N ALA A 319 -12.34 18.60 -5.40
CA ALA A 319 -11.98 19.67 -4.49
C ALA A 319 -11.31 20.87 -5.19
N GLY A 320 -10.50 20.62 -6.23
CA GLY A 320 -9.67 21.67 -6.84
C GLY A 320 -8.77 22.33 -5.79
N ASP A 321 -8.72 23.64 -5.79
CA ASP A 321 -7.87 24.43 -4.87
C ASP A 321 -8.41 24.52 -3.42
N SER A 322 -9.49 23.80 -3.10
CA SER A 322 -10.16 23.86 -1.79
C SER A 322 -9.58 22.89 -0.73
N ASP A 323 -8.51 22.17 -1.01
CA ASP A 323 -7.97 21.14 -0.10
C ASP A 323 -7.55 21.70 1.27
N HIS A 324 -7.15 22.96 1.33
CA HIS A 324 -6.78 23.66 2.57
C HIS A 324 -7.96 23.95 3.52
N LEU A 325 -9.22 23.79 3.06
CA LEU A 325 -10.44 23.99 3.85
C LEU A 325 -10.82 22.70 4.60
N ASN A 326 -11.65 22.84 5.63
CA ASN A 326 -12.39 21.72 6.22
C ASN A 326 -13.82 21.70 5.63
N ALA A 327 -14.38 20.51 5.48
CA ALA A 327 -15.75 20.36 5.01
C ALA A 327 -16.74 20.79 6.11
N ASP A 328 -17.81 21.47 5.70
CA ASP A 328 -18.90 21.91 6.57
C ASP A 328 -20.10 20.96 6.46
N ALA A 329 -20.58 20.44 7.62
CA ALA A 329 -21.68 19.48 7.68
C ALA A 329 -23.01 20.04 7.18
N ALA A 330 -23.27 21.35 7.38
CA ALA A 330 -24.49 21.99 6.88
C ALA A 330 -24.46 22.13 5.35
N ILE A 331 -23.28 22.39 4.79
CA ILE A 331 -23.09 22.41 3.31
C ILE A 331 -23.33 21.01 2.76
N VAL A 332 -22.74 19.95 3.34
CA VAL A 332 -22.97 18.56 2.91
C VAL A 332 -24.46 18.22 2.97
N SER A 333 -25.16 18.56 4.07
CA SER A 333 -26.59 18.32 4.22
C SER A 333 -27.42 19.03 3.13
N ARG A 334 -27.08 20.28 2.79
CA ARG A 334 -27.70 21.02 1.70
C ARG A 334 -27.48 20.34 0.34
N MET A 335 -26.25 19.87 0.06
CA MET A 335 -25.95 19.17 -1.20
C MET A 335 -26.71 17.85 -1.33
N ILE A 336 -26.84 17.09 -0.23
CA ILE A 336 -27.68 15.89 -0.17
C ILE A 336 -29.12 16.22 -0.56
N ALA A 337 -29.70 17.25 0.05
CA ALA A 337 -31.07 17.69 -0.22
C ALA A 337 -31.27 18.16 -1.66
N GLN A 338 -30.30 18.85 -2.24
CA GLN A 338 -30.32 19.34 -3.62
C GLN A 338 -30.01 18.25 -4.66
N GLY A 339 -29.44 17.12 -4.25
CA GLY A 339 -29.03 16.03 -5.13
C GLY A 339 -27.77 16.35 -5.94
N THR A 340 -26.87 17.21 -5.42
CA THR A 340 -25.55 17.44 -6.00
C THR A 340 -24.65 16.24 -5.77
N MET A 341 -24.12 15.62 -6.83
CA MET A 341 -23.36 14.36 -6.78
C MET A 341 -22.13 14.43 -7.66
N ALA A 342 -20.97 14.12 -7.12
CA ALA A 342 -19.80 13.75 -7.93
C ALA A 342 -19.91 12.27 -8.30
N LEU A 343 -19.83 11.96 -9.58
CA LEU A 343 -19.93 10.60 -10.13
C LEU A 343 -18.59 10.16 -10.69
N PRO A 344 -18.16 8.89 -10.48
CA PRO A 344 -16.85 8.38 -10.88
C PRO A 344 -16.70 8.17 -12.39
N SER A 345 -15.50 8.08 -12.96
CA SER A 345 -14.20 8.37 -12.37
C SER A 345 -13.63 9.61 -13.03
N PHE A 346 -13.15 10.56 -12.24
CA PHE A 346 -12.51 11.77 -12.76
C PHE A 346 -11.09 11.49 -13.26
N GLY A 347 -10.41 10.51 -12.63
CA GLY A 347 -9.08 10.05 -13.04
C GLY A 347 -9.13 9.10 -14.24
N ASP A 348 -7.96 8.67 -14.67
CA ASP A 348 -7.72 7.74 -15.77
C ASP A 348 -7.76 6.26 -15.37
N ASP A 349 -8.29 5.95 -14.19
CA ASP A 349 -8.47 4.61 -13.63
C ASP A 349 -9.95 4.35 -13.32
N ASP A 350 -10.43 3.17 -13.68
CA ASP A 350 -11.81 2.77 -13.46
C ASP A 350 -12.16 2.56 -11.97
N GLY A 351 -11.18 2.22 -11.15
CA GLY A 351 -11.42 1.81 -9.77
C GLY A 351 -12.46 0.69 -9.68
N LEU A 352 -13.52 0.94 -8.91
CA LEU A 352 -14.64 0.01 -8.74
C LEU A 352 -15.73 0.13 -9.83
N PHE A 353 -15.54 1.01 -10.82
CA PHE A 353 -16.55 1.39 -11.80
C PHE A 353 -16.07 1.12 -13.24
N PRO A 354 -16.15 -0.13 -13.74
CA PRO A 354 -15.59 -0.54 -15.02
C PRO A 354 -16.03 0.36 -16.19
N GLY A 355 -15.08 0.90 -16.95
CA GLY A 355 -15.33 1.76 -18.11
C GLY A 355 -15.67 3.22 -17.76
N SER A 356 -15.44 3.66 -16.52
CA SER A 356 -15.71 5.03 -16.08
C SER A 356 -14.50 5.98 -16.15
N ALA A 357 -13.28 5.48 -16.37
CA ALA A 357 -12.07 6.28 -16.44
C ALA A 357 -12.23 7.53 -17.33
N GLY A 358 -11.92 8.71 -16.79
CA GLY A 358 -12.03 10.00 -17.45
C GLY A 358 -13.45 10.51 -17.72
N LYS A 359 -14.50 9.85 -17.19
CA LYS A 359 -15.92 10.24 -17.38
C LYS A 359 -16.55 10.88 -16.15
N GLY A 360 -15.74 11.12 -15.11
CA GLY A 360 -16.20 11.76 -13.89
C GLY A 360 -16.86 13.12 -14.17
N HIS A 361 -17.97 13.36 -13.51
CA HIS A 361 -18.70 14.62 -13.65
C HIS A 361 -19.56 14.89 -12.41
N ILE A 362 -20.01 16.14 -12.29
CA ILE A 362 -20.93 16.53 -11.23
C ILE A 362 -22.35 16.54 -11.79
N ALA A 363 -23.24 15.73 -11.22
CA ALA A 363 -24.66 15.70 -11.50
C ALA A 363 -25.43 16.59 -10.51
N GLY A 364 -26.51 17.24 -10.98
CA GLY A 364 -27.28 18.20 -10.19
C GLY A 364 -26.68 19.60 -10.19
N PRO A 365 -27.03 20.47 -9.21
CA PRO A 365 -26.48 21.80 -9.10
C PRO A 365 -24.96 21.79 -8.96
N GLN A 366 -24.27 22.69 -9.66
CA GLN A 366 -22.81 22.79 -9.57
C GLN A 366 -22.41 23.49 -8.27
N PRO A 367 -21.27 23.09 -7.62
CA PRO A 367 -20.73 23.81 -6.48
C PRO A 367 -20.43 25.28 -6.82
N ALA A 368 -20.95 26.20 -6.02
CA ALA A 368 -20.82 27.62 -6.27
C ALA A 368 -19.47 28.20 -5.83
N ASP A 369 -18.84 27.60 -4.82
CA ASP A 369 -17.60 28.10 -4.21
C ASP A 369 -16.66 26.96 -3.74
N ALA A 370 -15.52 27.35 -3.17
CA ALA A 370 -14.52 26.42 -2.66
C ALA A 370 -15.02 25.56 -1.47
N ALA A 371 -15.89 26.12 -0.62
CA ALA A 371 -16.44 25.38 0.53
C ALA A 371 -17.40 24.27 0.06
N GLU A 372 -18.23 24.54 -0.94
CA GLU A 372 -19.09 23.54 -1.57
C GLU A 372 -18.29 22.47 -2.31
N ARG A 373 -17.21 22.83 -3.02
CA ARG A 373 -16.31 21.85 -3.66
C ARG A 373 -15.67 20.93 -2.63
N LYS A 374 -15.16 21.47 -1.52
CA LYS A 374 -14.60 20.70 -0.44
C LYS A 374 -15.61 19.73 0.17
N ALA A 375 -16.79 20.20 0.49
CA ALA A 375 -17.87 19.39 1.06
C ALA A 375 -18.28 18.24 0.11
N LEU A 376 -18.40 18.53 -1.19
CA LEU A 376 -18.71 17.51 -2.20
C LEU A 376 -17.58 16.47 -2.31
N ALA A 377 -16.31 16.90 -2.31
CA ALA A 377 -15.17 16.00 -2.40
C ALA A 377 -15.10 15.03 -1.20
N VAL A 378 -15.35 15.53 0.01
CA VAL A 378 -15.37 14.70 1.23
C VAL A 378 -16.55 13.72 1.21
N LEU A 379 -17.75 14.16 0.81
CA LEU A 379 -18.91 13.28 0.65
C LEU A 379 -18.67 12.20 -0.41
N TYR A 380 -18.10 12.58 -1.55
CA TYR A 380 -17.78 11.67 -2.64
C TYR A 380 -16.76 10.59 -2.22
N THR A 381 -15.68 10.97 -1.57
CA THR A 381 -14.66 9.99 -1.11
C THR A 381 -15.19 9.09 0.00
N ALA A 382 -16.10 9.55 0.84
CA ALA A 382 -16.82 8.70 1.78
C ALA A 382 -17.68 7.65 1.07
N LEU A 383 -18.37 8.01 -0.01
CA LEU A 383 -19.13 7.07 -0.86
C LEU A 383 -18.21 6.04 -1.52
N LEU A 384 -17.08 6.48 -2.12
CA LEU A 384 -16.10 5.58 -2.72
C LEU A 384 -15.56 4.57 -1.68
N THR A 385 -15.30 5.03 -0.46
CA THR A 385 -14.86 4.15 0.65
C THR A 385 -15.93 3.10 0.97
N VAL A 386 -17.18 3.50 1.06
CA VAL A 386 -18.28 2.55 1.33
C VAL A 386 -18.45 1.56 0.19
N GLU A 387 -18.25 1.95 -1.07
CA GLU A 387 -18.25 1.02 -2.20
C GLU A 387 -17.12 -0.01 -2.12
N CYS A 388 -15.91 0.38 -1.69
CA CYS A 388 -14.82 -0.57 -1.40
C CYS A 388 -15.23 -1.58 -0.31
N LEU A 389 -15.84 -1.10 0.77
CA LEU A 389 -16.30 -1.95 1.88
C LEU A 389 -17.43 -2.90 1.45
N ASP A 390 -18.37 -2.41 0.65
CA ASP A 390 -19.47 -3.22 0.12
C ASP A 390 -18.98 -4.25 -0.89
N ALA A 391 -17.99 -3.92 -1.72
CA ALA A 391 -17.33 -4.88 -2.61
C ALA A 391 -16.72 -6.05 -1.82
N LEU A 392 -16.03 -5.77 -0.72
CA LEU A 392 -15.46 -6.79 0.16
C LEU A 392 -16.50 -7.56 0.99
N GLY A 393 -17.74 -7.08 1.08
CA GLY A 393 -18.78 -7.64 1.96
C GLY A 393 -18.49 -7.38 3.43
N SER A 394 -17.79 -6.28 3.73
CA SER A 394 -17.42 -5.89 5.10
C SER A 394 -18.65 -5.54 5.92
N SER A 395 -19.04 -6.39 6.86
CA SER A 395 -20.19 -6.18 7.76
C SER A 395 -19.79 -5.91 9.22
N GLY A 396 -18.54 -6.21 9.58
CA GLY A 396 -18.00 -6.05 10.93
C GLY A 396 -17.36 -4.70 11.17
N ARG A 397 -16.34 -4.72 12.05
CA ARG A 397 -15.54 -3.54 12.37
C ARG A 397 -14.77 -3.04 11.15
N VAL A 398 -14.80 -1.74 10.94
CA VAL A 398 -13.98 -1.03 9.97
C VAL A 398 -13.08 -0.06 10.71
N ILE A 399 -11.79 -0.11 10.40
CA ILE A 399 -10.79 0.82 10.93
C ILE A 399 -10.37 1.73 9.78
N LEU A 400 -10.67 3.01 9.90
CA LEU A 400 -10.23 4.05 8.98
C LEU A 400 -8.87 4.57 9.41
N ASP A 401 -7.95 4.71 8.45
CA ASP A 401 -6.58 5.18 8.64
C ASP A 401 -6.15 6.08 7.47
N GLY A 402 -5.19 6.96 7.71
CA GLY A 402 -4.55 7.75 6.67
C GLY A 402 -5.06 9.17 6.52
N SER A 403 -4.69 9.80 5.39
CA SER A 403 -4.72 11.25 5.24
C SER A 403 -6.12 11.87 5.17
N PHE A 404 -7.15 11.12 4.77
CA PHE A 404 -8.52 11.67 4.72
C PHE A 404 -9.10 11.94 6.11
N LEU A 405 -8.55 11.33 7.15
CA LEU A 405 -8.93 11.60 8.54
C LEU A 405 -8.54 13.00 9.02
N ARG A 406 -7.75 13.75 8.24
CA ARG A 406 -7.49 15.18 8.52
C ARG A 406 -8.78 16.01 8.49
N ASP A 407 -9.76 15.58 7.70
CA ASP A 407 -11.10 16.14 7.74
C ASP A 407 -12.01 15.20 8.58
N PRO A 408 -12.39 15.60 9.80
CA PRO A 408 -13.16 14.73 10.70
C PRO A 408 -14.53 14.33 10.12
N LEU A 409 -15.10 15.14 9.21
CA LEU A 409 -16.38 14.86 8.57
C LEU A 409 -16.33 13.62 7.70
N TYR A 410 -15.17 13.30 7.09
CA TYR A 410 -15.00 12.10 6.29
C TYR A 410 -15.34 10.82 7.08
N ALA A 411 -14.74 10.66 8.25
CA ALA A 411 -14.99 9.49 9.10
C ALA A 411 -16.44 9.44 9.59
N GLY A 412 -17.03 10.59 9.93
CA GLY A 412 -18.43 10.73 10.32
C GLY A 412 -19.39 10.30 9.21
N LEU A 413 -19.12 10.69 7.97
CA LEU A 413 -19.92 10.29 6.80
C LEU A 413 -19.81 8.79 6.50
N VAL A 414 -18.61 8.21 6.55
CA VAL A 414 -18.45 6.75 6.39
C VAL A 414 -19.25 5.99 7.45
N ALA A 415 -19.21 6.44 8.72
CA ALA A 415 -19.98 5.83 9.80
C ALA A 415 -21.50 5.99 9.59
N ALA A 416 -21.96 7.18 9.18
CA ALA A 416 -23.39 7.45 8.91
C ALA A 416 -23.93 6.65 7.72
N LEU A 417 -23.11 6.43 6.68
CA LEU A 417 -23.43 5.57 5.53
C LEU A 417 -23.48 4.08 5.90
N ARG A 418 -22.91 3.70 7.04
CA ARG A 418 -22.86 2.32 7.57
C ARG A 418 -23.47 2.22 8.99
N PRO A 419 -24.73 2.59 9.20
CA PRO A 419 -25.31 2.74 10.54
C PRO A 419 -25.39 1.43 11.35
N LYS A 420 -25.27 0.27 10.67
CA LYS A 420 -25.24 -1.07 11.31
C LYS A 420 -23.81 -1.57 11.55
N GLY A 421 -22.80 -0.85 11.06
CA GLY A 421 -21.40 -1.23 11.18
C GLY A 421 -20.74 -0.59 12.41
N ASP A 422 -19.61 -1.19 12.82
CA ASP A 422 -18.73 -0.60 13.84
C ASP A 422 -17.57 0.10 13.11
N THR A 423 -17.67 1.42 12.89
CA THR A 423 -16.64 2.24 12.28
C THR A 423 -15.85 2.95 13.37
N VAL A 424 -14.52 2.87 13.29
CA VAL A 424 -13.56 3.54 14.17
C VAL A 424 -12.44 4.15 13.34
N SER A 425 -11.72 5.12 13.89
CA SER A 425 -10.62 5.82 13.23
C SER A 425 -9.34 5.68 14.03
N ASN A 426 -8.23 5.53 13.33
CA ASN A 426 -6.89 5.70 13.88
C ASN A 426 -6.31 7.00 13.35
N LEU A 427 -6.08 7.98 14.23
CA LEU A 427 -5.57 9.30 13.87
C LEU A 427 -4.03 9.37 13.82
N ASP A 428 -3.37 8.27 14.15
CA ASP A 428 -1.92 8.14 14.06
C ASP A 428 -1.49 8.03 12.58
N THR A 429 -0.46 8.78 12.19
CA THR A 429 0.02 8.88 10.80
C THR A 429 1.17 7.91 10.47
N TYR A 430 1.52 6.99 11.36
CA TYR A 430 2.69 6.12 11.25
C TYR A 430 2.36 4.64 11.01
N GLY A 431 1.20 4.33 10.45
CA GLY A 431 0.69 2.97 10.29
C GLY A 431 1.67 1.98 9.69
N VAL A 432 2.30 2.33 8.56
CA VAL A 432 3.29 1.49 7.86
C VAL A 432 4.53 1.25 8.72
N ALA A 433 5.16 2.32 9.24
CA ALA A 433 6.40 2.18 10.02
C ALA A 433 6.18 1.41 11.33
N SER A 434 5.08 1.69 12.04
CA SER A 434 4.68 0.96 13.24
C SER A 434 4.42 -0.52 12.96
N GLY A 435 3.62 -0.83 11.93
CA GLY A 435 3.33 -2.21 11.53
C GLY A 435 4.58 -2.99 11.12
N THR A 436 5.47 -2.34 10.36
CA THR A 436 6.75 -2.93 9.96
C THR A 436 7.64 -3.24 11.17
N ALA A 437 7.72 -2.34 12.16
CA ALA A 437 8.53 -2.57 13.36
C ALA A 437 8.02 -3.75 14.19
N LEU A 438 6.71 -3.99 14.24
CA LEU A 438 6.09 -5.10 14.98
C LEU A 438 6.52 -6.47 14.45
N LEU A 439 7.07 -6.58 13.24
CA LEU A 439 7.65 -7.82 12.71
C LEU A 439 8.81 -8.31 13.59
N ALA A 440 9.58 -7.40 14.19
CA ALA A 440 10.69 -7.77 15.06
C ALA A 440 10.27 -8.57 16.31
N SER A 441 9.00 -8.46 16.71
CA SER A 441 8.41 -9.17 17.85
C SER A 441 7.31 -10.16 17.46
N HIS A 442 7.17 -10.52 16.17
CA HIS A 442 6.09 -11.37 15.67
C HIS A 442 5.95 -12.70 16.43
N GLY A 443 7.08 -13.37 16.73
CA GLY A 443 7.09 -14.66 17.43
C GLY A 443 6.88 -14.59 18.95
N THR A 444 6.88 -13.39 19.54
CA THR A 444 6.79 -13.16 21.00
C THR A 444 5.44 -12.57 21.40
N ARG A 445 4.40 -12.69 20.58
CA ARG A 445 3.05 -12.19 20.91
C ARG A 445 2.71 -12.49 22.38
N PRO A 446 2.36 -11.49 23.21
CA PRO A 446 1.55 -10.33 22.84
C PRO A 446 2.12 -8.98 23.31
N ALA A 447 3.05 -8.40 22.65
CA ALA A 447 3.15 -6.96 22.75
C ALA A 447 2.04 -6.39 21.83
N ARG A 448 0.80 -6.39 22.29
CA ARG A 448 -0.29 -5.73 21.60
C ARG A 448 0.15 -4.31 21.32
N ALA A 449 0.28 -3.95 20.06
CA ALA A 449 0.47 -2.57 19.68
C ALA A 449 -0.64 -1.74 20.36
N ALA A 450 -0.26 -0.77 21.15
CA ALA A 450 -1.23 0.11 21.77
C ALA A 450 -1.76 1.04 20.67
N ILE A 451 -2.89 0.67 20.04
CA ILE A 451 -3.58 1.48 19.07
C ILE A 451 -4.77 2.14 19.76
N ALA A 452 -4.77 3.47 19.79
CA ALA A 452 -5.92 4.24 20.25
C ALA A 452 -6.91 4.39 19.08
N LEU A 453 -8.02 3.66 19.13
CA LEU A 453 -9.10 3.80 18.17
C LEU A 453 -10.16 4.75 18.71
N GLU A 454 -10.58 5.71 17.90
CA GLU A 454 -11.59 6.70 18.24
C GLU A 454 -12.88 6.47 17.47
N LYS A 455 -14.02 6.82 18.08
CA LYS A 455 -15.29 6.86 17.36
C LYS A 455 -15.33 8.09 16.47
N PRO A 456 -15.77 7.95 15.21
CA PRO A 456 -15.96 9.09 14.33
C PRO A 456 -16.95 10.10 14.91
N PRO A 457 -16.80 11.40 14.59
CA PRO A 457 -17.82 12.41 14.91
C PRO A 457 -19.19 12.02 14.33
N VAL A 458 -20.25 12.33 15.05
CA VAL A 458 -21.60 12.08 14.55
C VAL A 458 -21.92 13.08 13.44
N PHE A 459 -22.29 12.58 12.24
CA PHE A 459 -22.87 13.41 11.19
C PHE A 459 -24.37 13.53 11.45
N ASP A 460 -24.79 14.69 11.93
CA ASP A 460 -26.20 14.98 12.26
C ASP A 460 -26.98 15.31 11.00
N HIS A 461 -27.52 14.27 10.36
CA HIS A 461 -28.36 14.37 9.17
C HIS A 461 -29.38 13.21 9.16
N PRO A 462 -30.62 13.43 8.68
CA PRO A 462 -31.59 12.35 8.59
C PRO A 462 -31.05 11.14 7.83
N SER A 463 -30.92 10.01 8.54
CA SER A 463 -30.30 8.79 7.98
C SER A 463 -31.04 8.24 6.75
N ALA A 464 -32.35 8.46 6.68
CA ALA A 464 -33.17 8.07 5.50
C ALA A 464 -32.80 8.84 4.25
N ASP A 465 -32.50 10.15 4.39
CA ASP A 465 -32.15 11.03 3.26
C ASP A 465 -30.75 10.69 2.74
N LEU A 466 -29.77 10.51 3.65
CA LEU A 466 -28.42 10.07 3.30
C LEU A 466 -28.44 8.69 2.61
N ALA A 467 -29.22 7.75 3.13
CA ALA A 467 -29.34 6.42 2.52
C ALA A 467 -30.02 6.48 1.15
N SER A 468 -31.00 7.36 0.97
CA SER A 468 -31.66 7.60 -0.33
C SER A 468 -30.70 8.21 -1.36
N TYR A 469 -29.92 9.22 -0.90
CA TYR A 469 -28.89 9.85 -1.71
C TYR A 469 -27.83 8.83 -2.15
N ALA A 470 -27.29 8.01 -1.24
CA ALA A 470 -26.30 6.98 -1.56
C ALA A 470 -26.85 5.93 -2.55
N ARG A 471 -28.11 5.50 -2.40
CA ARG A 471 -28.74 4.57 -3.38
C ARG A 471 -28.82 5.20 -4.77
N ARG A 472 -29.28 6.48 -4.87
CA ARG A 472 -29.36 7.20 -6.14
C ARG A 472 -27.98 7.38 -6.76
N TRP A 473 -26.99 7.75 -5.95
CA TRP A 473 -25.61 7.89 -6.39
C TRP A 473 -25.08 6.58 -7.02
N ARG A 474 -25.30 5.43 -6.38
CA ARG A 474 -24.91 4.11 -6.92
C ARG A 474 -25.54 3.80 -8.26
N VAL A 475 -26.82 4.10 -8.40
CA VAL A 475 -27.55 3.87 -9.68
C VAL A 475 -26.91 4.71 -10.79
N LEU A 476 -26.65 5.99 -10.54
CA LEU A 476 -26.04 6.88 -11.51
C LEU A 476 -24.60 6.50 -11.84
N ALA A 477 -23.79 6.18 -10.83
CA ALA A 477 -22.43 5.69 -11.01
C ALA A 477 -22.38 4.40 -11.86
N ALA A 478 -23.30 3.46 -11.64
CA ALA A 478 -23.41 2.24 -12.44
C ALA A 478 -23.88 2.50 -13.88
N GLN A 479 -24.75 3.48 -14.12
CA GLN A 479 -25.21 3.83 -15.47
C GLN A 479 -24.09 4.40 -16.35
N ALA A 480 -23.17 5.17 -15.77
CA ALA A 480 -22.00 5.66 -16.46
C ALA A 480 -21.12 4.52 -17.02
N THR A 481 -21.18 3.34 -16.41
CA THR A 481 -20.44 2.13 -16.85
C THR A 481 -21.16 1.32 -17.93
N GLN A 482 -22.50 1.34 -17.99
CA GLN A 482 -23.27 0.50 -18.91
C GLN A 482 -23.36 1.04 -20.33
N SER A 483 -23.29 2.34 -20.51
CA SER A 483 -23.38 2.98 -21.84
C SER A 483 -22.27 2.54 -22.80
N ASN A 484 -21.14 2.05 -22.31
CA ASN A 484 -20.03 1.57 -23.13
C ASN A 484 -20.11 0.10 -23.54
N ARG A 485 -20.72 -0.78 -22.74
CA ARG A 485 -20.87 -2.20 -23.15
C ARG A 485 -21.75 -2.35 -24.38
N LEU A 486 -22.63 -1.39 -24.64
CA LEU A 486 -23.47 -1.36 -25.85
C LEU A 486 -22.69 -0.83 -27.06
N TYR A 487 -21.76 0.12 -26.87
CA TYR A 487 -20.93 0.67 -27.96
C TYR A 487 -19.84 -0.31 -28.42
N GLU A 488 -19.19 -1.03 -27.51
CA GLU A 488 -18.16 -2.01 -27.87
C GLU A 488 -18.73 -3.26 -28.55
N ARG A 489 -19.97 -3.65 -28.23
CA ARG A 489 -20.68 -4.74 -28.93
C ARG A 489 -21.22 -4.36 -30.31
N SER A 490 -21.35 -3.09 -30.61
CA SER A 490 -21.76 -2.59 -31.93
C SER A 490 -20.57 -2.27 -32.85
N SER A 491 -19.34 -2.37 -32.35
CA SER A 491 -18.09 -2.07 -33.08
C SER A 491 -17.24 -3.33 -33.36
N GLN A 492 -17.74 -4.51 -32.98
CA GLN A 492 -17.22 -5.82 -33.35
C GLN A 492 -18.17 -6.49 -34.37
#